data_2b1fb2ea05aa2ca93a1336dc6cf8dc87
#
_entry.id   2b1fb2ea05aa2ca93a1336dc6cf8dc87
#
_cell.length_a   1.000
_cell.length_b   1.000
_cell.length_c   1.000
_cell.angle_alpha   90.00
_cell.angle_beta   90.00
_cell.angle_gamma   90.00
#
_symmetry.space_group_name_H-M   'P 1'
#
loop_
_entity.id
_entity.type
_entity.pdbx_description
1 polymer ?
#
loop_
_entity_poly.entity_id
_entity_poly.type
_entity_poly.pdbx_seq_one_letter_code
_entity_poly.pdbx_strand_id
1 'polypeptide(L)'
;MQDPRTPQQRRRHFMATAAAGLALPALAQPQPAAAPAPALERGSTRVAGFANAEMDFQLMRQLGTARYGGAAVGECLALARRIQNGVPASWVAEFSAAARRQEADAQARAARGHAVSAREQYLVACNSYRAAEYYCGVQDPEHARLGHKSRECFLAAVRGQDVEALFLDFQGAKLPAYYVRAPRGKRPGKTLLIISGYDGTLEETWLSYGRAALERGYHLLLFTGPGQMDALRFNPALAFIPDYEQIGRLALDHVLARRETDPRRVALMGISFGGYFATRIAAHEPRVRALIANSPIVDLHAYMASFVGFDPARMPDADDVRLQDIDHIPDSAIPPQTREMMRNLIVRLGQTSFRAAYQRLRDFQVDDASLRHIRCPSLALVGTGEGAGPLAQCERFQGAVGGPVARHVFTAEEGAEGHCQTGNLAYSAAVSMDWLDELFGG
;
A
#
# COMPACT_ATOMS: atom_id res chain seq x y z
N MET A 1 1.05 46.58 0.75
CA MET A 1 -0.04 46.69 -0.24
C MET A 1 -0.75 45.34 -0.23
N GLN A 2 -2.00 45.32 0.26
CA GLN A 2 -2.79 44.08 0.27
C GLN A 2 -3.27 43.79 -1.17
N ASP A 3 -3.06 42.60 -1.63
CA ASP A 3 -3.57 42.09 -2.92
C ASP A 3 -5.12 42.02 -2.85
N PRO A 4 -5.84 42.72 -3.74
CA PRO A 4 -7.30 42.85 -3.65
C PRO A 4 -8.10 41.60 -4.15
N ARG A 5 -7.45 40.49 -4.50
CA ARG A 5 -8.14 39.26 -4.96
C ARG A 5 -8.78 38.50 -3.81
N THR A 6 -9.99 38.00 -4.04
CA THR A 6 -10.70 37.17 -3.06
C THR A 6 -10.01 35.82 -2.88
N PRO A 7 -10.21 35.13 -1.77
CA PRO A 7 -9.65 33.76 -1.55
C PRO A 7 -9.99 32.77 -2.67
N GLN A 8 -11.17 32.91 -3.26
CA GLN A 8 -11.62 32.09 -4.39
C GLN A 8 -10.84 32.35 -5.71
N GLN A 9 -10.48 33.58 -5.97
CA GLN A 9 -9.69 33.94 -7.16
C GLN A 9 -8.24 33.48 -7.06
N ARG A 10 -7.67 33.47 -5.85
CA ARG A 10 -6.32 32.98 -5.59
C ARG A 10 -6.24 31.44 -5.70
N ARG A 11 -7.25 30.75 -5.22
CA ARG A 11 -7.36 29.28 -5.37
C ARG A 11 -7.47 28.86 -6.83
N ARG A 12 -8.18 29.62 -7.66
CA ARG A 12 -8.24 29.40 -9.11
C ARG A 12 -6.88 29.48 -9.80
N HIS A 13 -5.98 30.32 -9.31
CA HIS A 13 -4.65 30.49 -9.94
C HIS A 13 -3.71 29.33 -9.65
N PHE A 14 -3.70 28.81 -8.43
CA PHE A 14 -2.94 27.59 -8.06
C PHE A 14 -3.45 26.36 -8.81
N MET A 15 -4.76 26.23 -8.92
CA MET A 15 -5.40 25.10 -9.62
C MET A 15 -5.16 25.13 -11.13
N ALA A 16 -5.04 26.33 -11.73
CA ALA A 16 -4.69 26.49 -13.15
C ALA A 16 -3.27 26.00 -13.45
N THR A 17 -2.34 26.10 -12.49
CA THR A 17 -0.96 25.60 -12.66
C THR A 17 -0.86 24.07 -12.49
N ALA A 18 -1.75 23.48 -11.72
CA ALA A 18 -1.84 22.02 -11.56
C ALA A 18 -2.73 21.37 -12.63
N ALA A 19 -3.60 22.15 -13.31
CA ALA A 19 -4.53 21.72 -14.35
C ALA A 19 -4.24 22.36 -15.73
N ALA A 20 -3.02 22.89 -15.95
CA ALA A 20 -2.65 23.66 -17.14
C ALA A 20 -2.90 22.88 -18.47
N GLY A 21 -4.11 23.02 -18.95
CA GLY A 21 -4.62 22.45 -20.19
C GLY A 21 -5.86 23.15 -20.76
N LEU A 22 -6.29 24.32 -20.25
CA LEU A 22 -7.40 25.09 -20.86
C LEU A 22 -7.14 26.59 -20.81
N ALA A 23 -6.62 27.17 -21.85
CA ALA A 23 -6.53 28.60 -22.10
C ALA A 23 -7.59 29.08 -23.12
N LEU A 24 -8.23 30.19 -22.81
CA LEU A 24 -9.12 30.94 -23.73
C LEU A 24 -8.31 31.82 -24.72
N PRO A 25 -8.84 32.17 -25.89
CA PRO A 25 -8.03 32.62 -27.01
C PRO A 25 -7.66 34.10 -26.92
N ALA A 26 -6.38 34.40 -26.97
CA ALA A 26 -5.85 35.65 -27.44
C ALA A 26 -4.83 35.31 -28.56
N LEU A 27 -4.93 35.97 -29.70
CA LEU A 27 -4.04 35.81 -30.84
C LEU A 27 -2.58 36.02 -30.43
N ALA A 28 -1.84 34.94 -30.24
CA ALA A 28 -0.40 34.91 -30.04
C ALA A 28 0.16 33.65 -30.70
N GLN A 29 1.36 33.76 -31.24
CA GLN A 29 2.09 32.73 -31.97
C GLN A 29 2.14 31.39 -31.18
N PRO A 30 2.24 30.24 -31.89
CA PRO A 30 2.26 28.95 -31.23
C PRO A 30 3.54 28.81 -30.38
N GLN A 31 3.39 28.94 -29.03
CA GLN A 31 4.36 28.45 -28.12
C GLN A 31 4.32 26.92 -28.15
N PRO A 32 5.48 26.23 -28.06
CA PRO A 32 5.48 24.79 -27.96
C PRO A 32 4.61 24.39 -26.75
N ALA A 33 3.69 23.45 -26.96
CA ALA A 33 2.81 22.94 -25.94
C ALA A 33 3.64 22.56 -24.70
N ALA A 34 3.29 23.13 -23.53
CA ALA A 34 3.87 22.71 -22.26
C ALA A 34 3.66 21.19 -22.13
N ALA A 35 4.71 20.47 -21.82
CA ALA A 35 4.63 19.05 -21.57
C ALA A 35 3.51 18.79 -20.53
N PRO A 36 2.65 17.79 -20.72
CA PRO A 36 1.63 17.45 -19.73
C PRO A 36 2.32 17.24 -18.38
N ALA A 37 1.69 17.75 -17.31
CA ALA A 37 2.16 17.49 -15.94
C ALA A 37 2.37 15.97 -15.78
N PRO A 38 3.46 15.52 -15.16
CA PRO A 38 3.72 14.09 -14.99
C PRO A 38 2.51 13.46 -14.32
N ALA A 39 1.78 12.64 -15.07
CA ALA A 39 0.77 11.75 -14.49
C ALA A 39 1.50 10.83 -13.52
N LEU A 40 0.83 10.46 -12.43
CA LEU A 40 1.33 9.47 -11.47
C LEU A 40 1.77 8.23 -12.27
N GLU A 41 3.07 8.11 -12.54
CA GLU A 41 3.60 6.99 -13.31
C GLU A 41 3.58 5.74 -12.43
N ARG A 42 2.63 4.86 -12.71
CA ARG A 42 2.52 3.53 -12.08
C ARG A 42 3.10 2.43 -12.98
N GLY A 43 3.81 2.81 -14.04
CA GLY A 43 4.33 1.94 -15.09
C GLY A 43 3.54 2.02 -16.40
N SER A 44 4.15 1.53 -17.48
CA SER A 44 3.54 1.49 -18.83
C SER A 44 2.61 0.28 -19.00
N THR A 45 2.81 -0.78 -18.23
CA THR A 45 1.97 -1.98 -18.24
C THR A 45 0.57 -1.66 -17.72
N ARG A 46 -0.44 -1.78 -18.60
CA ARG A 46 -1.82 -1.35 -18.32
C ARG A 46 -2.82 -2.47 -18.61
N VAL A 47 -3.91 -2.51 -17.83
CA VAL A 47 -5.09 -3.34 -18.19
C VAL A 47 -5.86 -2.67 -19.34
N ALA A 48 -5.78 -1.34 -19.45
CA ALA A 48 -6.58 -0.51 -20.34
C ALA A 48 -8.10 -0.63 -20.10
N GLY A 49 -8.49 -0.92 -18.85
CA GLY A 49 -9.88 -0.94 -18.41
C GLY A 49 -10.42 0.45 -18.09
N PHE A 50 -9.53 1.40 -17.77
CA PHE A 50 -9.85 2.79 -17.46
C PHE A 50 -8.87 3.74 -18.13
N ALA A 51 -9.37 4.90 -18.58
CA ALA A 51 -8.52 6.01 -19.02
C ALA A 51 -7.80 6.66 -17.81
N ASN A 52 -8.44 6.69 -16.63
CA ASN A 52 -7.83 7.13 -15.40
C ASN A 52 -6.74 6.14 -14.97
N ALA A 53 -5.48 6.61 -14.93
CA ALA A 53 -4.32 5.76 -14.65
C ALA A 53 -4.35 5.10 -13.27
N GLU A 54 -4.86 5.80 -12.27
CA GLU A 54 -4.95 5.25 -10.90
C GLU A 54 -6.03 4.17 -10.82
N MET A 55 -7.21 4.37 -11.41
CA MET A 55 -8.25 3.33 -11.46
C MET A 55 -7.78 2.10 -12.23
N ASP A 56 -7.06 2.29 -13.33
CA ASP A 56 -6.51 1.19 -14.11
C ASP A 56 -5.44 0.43 -13.32
N PHE A 57 -4.61 1.14 -12.55
CA PHE A 57 -3.67 0.53 -11.63
C PHE A 57 -4.37 -0.26 -10.52
N GLN A 58 -5.45 0.26 -9.93
CA GLN A 58 -6.23 -0.47 -8.93
C GLN A 58 -6.91 -1.72 -9.53
N LEU A 59 -7.31 -1.68 -10.80
CA LEU A 59 -7.81 -2.87 -11.50
C LEU A 59 -6.69 -3.90 -11.71
N MET A 60 -5.48 -3.46 -12.11
CA MET A 60 -4.30 -4.33 -12.21
C MET A 60 -3.98 -4.97 -10.85
N ARG A 61 -3.99 -4.18 -9.77
CA ARG A 61 -3.77 -4.65 -8.41
C ARG A 61 -4.77 -5.72 -7.99
N GLN A 62 -6.05 -5.54 -8.36
CA GLN A 62 -7.08 -6.55 -8.10
C GLN A 62 -6.81 -7.84 -8.87
N LEU A 63 -6.51 -7.74 -10.17
CA LEU A 63 -6.20 -8.87 -11.05
C LEU A 63 -4.95 -9.64 -10.62
N GLY A 64 -3.93 -8.94 -10.14
CA GLY A 64 -2.67 -9.53 -9.68
C GLY A 64 -2.83 -10.57 -8.57
N THR A 65 -3.89 -10.47 -7.77
CA THR A 65 -4.20 -11.44 -6.71
C THR A 65 -4.85 -12.74 -7.19
N ALA A 66 -5.19 -12.83 -8.49
CA ALA A 66 -5.92 -13.99 -9.05
C ALA A 66 -5.18 -15.31 -8.83
N ARG A 67 -3.83 -15.32 -8.88
CA ARG A 67 -3.02 -16.53 -8.62
C ARG A 67 -3.39 -17.23 -7.31
N TYR A 68 -3.65 -16.46 -6.26
CA TYR A 68 -3.96 -17.00 -4.92
C TYR A 68 -5.44 -16.91 -4.56
N GLY A 69 -6.31 -16.70 -5.58
CA GLY A 69 -7.75 -16.76 -5.44
C GLY A 69 -8.38 -15.46 -4.95
N GLY A 70 -7.67 -14.33 -4.98
CA GLY A 70 -8.20 -13.02 -4.59
C GLY A 70 -9.06 -12.34 -5.64
N ALA A 71 -9.06 -12.82 -6.89
CA ALA A 71 -9.86 -12.27 -7.99
C ALA A 71 -10.22 -13.31 -9.04
N ALA A 72 -11.38 -13.11 -9.68
CA ALA A 72 -11.77 -13.77 -10.92
C ALA A 72 -11.63 -12.75 -12.07
N VAL A 73 -10.71 -12.99 -13.00
CA VAL A 73 -10.31 -12.04 -14.05
C VAL A 73 -11.53 -11.55 -14.85
N GLY A 74 -12.37 -12.47 -15.35
CA GLY A 74 -13.55 -12.11 -16.15
C GLY A 74 -14.57 -11.27 -15.36
N GLU A 75 -14.72 -11.52 -14.06
CA GLU A 75 -15.62 -10.76 -13.19
C GLU A 75 -15.09 -9.34 -12.96
N CYS A 76 -13.79 -9.18 -12.71
CA CYS A 76 -13.15 -7.86 -12.58
C CYS A 76 -13.28 -7.02 -13.85
N LEU A 77 -13.09 -7.62 -15.03
CA LEU A 77 -13.27 -6.96 -16.31
C LEU A 77 -14.75 -6.58 -16.57
N ALA A 78 -15.70 -7.42 -16.13
CA ALA A 78 -17.13 -7.09 -16.20
C ALA A 78 -17.52 -5.95 -15.25
N LEU A 79 -16.90 -5.86 -14.05
CA LEU A 79 -17.06 -4.74 -13.13
C LEU A 79 -16.52 -3.45 -13.74
N ALA A 80 -15.30 -3.48 -14.30
CA ALA A 80 -14.67 -2.32 -14.92
C ALA A 80 -15.54 -1.66 -16.01
N ARG A 81 -16.31 -2.43 -16.76
CA ARG A 81 -17.25 -1.90 -17.77
C ARG A 81 -18.43 -1.11 -17.19
N ARG A 82 -18.78 -1.32 -15.93
CA ARG A 82 -19.89 -0.63 -15.26
C ARG A 82 -19.43 0.54 -14.40
N ILE A 83 -18.17 0.52 -13.98
CA ILE A 83 -17.58 1.59 -13.20
C ILE A 83 -17.35 2.82 -14.07
N GLN A 84 -17.80 3.98 -13.60
CA GLN A 84 -17.57 5.25 -14.28
C GLN A 84 -16.10 5.68 -14.08
N ASN A 85 -15.42 5.95 -15.22
CA ASN A 85 -14.02 6.34 -15.20
C ASN A 85 -13.80 7.63 -14.40
N GLY A 86 -12.87 7.60 -13.44
CA GLY A 86 -12.54 8.74 -12.56
C GLY A 86 -13.54 9.01 -11.44
N VAL A 87 -14.55 8.13 -11.21
CA VAL A 87 -15.58 8.31 -10.19
C VAL A 87 -15.45 7.27 -9.06
N PRO A 88 -14.79 7.61 -7.93
CA PRO A 88 -14.60 6.70 -6.79
C PRO A 88 -15.88 6.07 -6.27
N ALA A 89 -16.97 6.83 -6.14
CA ALA A 89 -18.25 6.32 -5.65
C ALA A 89 -18.82 5.19 -6.52
N SER A 90 -18.63 5.25 -7.85
CA SER A 90 -19.02 4.18 -8.77
C SER A 90 -18.22 2.90 -8.53
N TRP A 91 -16.92 3.02 -8.27
CA TRP A 91 -16.06 1.88 -7.90
C TRP A 91 -16.51 1.23 -6.59
N VAL A 92 -16.74 2.03 -5.56
CA VAL A 92 -17.22 1.55 -4.25
C VAL A 92 -18.55 0.81 -4.42
N ALA A 93 -19.50 1.36 -5.16
CA ALA A 93 -20.83 0.76 -5.38
C ALA A 93 -20.72 -0.60 -6.08
N GLU A 94 -19.98 -0.69 -7.19
CA GLU A 94 -19.86 -1.90 -8.01
C GLU A 94 -19.09 -3.01 -7.28
N PHE A 95 -17.95 -2.69 -6.68
CA PHE A 95 -17.19 -3.68 -5.91
C PHE A 95 -17.90 -4.13 -4.64
N SER A 96 -18.64 -3.24 -3.95
CA SER A 96 -19.47 -3.62 -2.80
C SER A 96 -20.62 -4.56 -3.20
N ALA A 97 -21.25 -4.30 -4.35
CA ALA A 97 -22.32 -5.17 -4.85
C ALA A 97 -21.78 -6.57 -5.24
N ALA A 98 -20.63 -6.60 -5.91
CA ALA A 98 -19.96 -7.85 -6.24
C ALA A 98 -19.54 -8.63 -4.98
N ALA A 99 -18.93 -7.95 -4.00
CA ALA A 99 -18.48 -8.56 -2.75
C ALA A 99 -19.65 -9.20 -1.98
N ARG A 100 -20.80 -8.50 -1.86
CA ARG A 100 -22.01 -9.06 -1.23
C ARG A 100 -22.53 -10.32 -1.94
N ARG A 101 -22.55 -10.33 -3.28
CA ARG A 101 -22.96 -11.49 -4.08
C ARG A 101 -22.01 -12.66 -3.86
N GLN A 102 -20.71 -12.42 -3.89
CA GLN A 102 -19.65 -13.42 -3.69
C GLN A 102 -19.71 -14.01 -2.27
N GLU A 103 -19.91 -13.16 -1.25
CA GLU A 103 -20.08 -13.60 0.14
C GLU A 103 -21.34 -14.48 0.29
N ALA A 104 -22.46 -14.08 -0.30
CA ALA A 104 -23.70 -14.86 -0.26
C ALA A 104 -23.53 -16.24 -0.95
N ASP A 105 -22.84 -16.30 -2.09
CA ASP A 105 -22.52 -17.58 -2.76
C ASP A 105 -21.59 -18.44 -1.88
N ALA A 106 -20.57 -17.84 -1.25
CA ALA A 106 -19.69 -18.55 -0.33
C ALA A 106 -20.46 -19.14 0.86
N GLN A 107 -21.37 -18.38 1.47
CA GLN A 107 -22.23 -18.84 2.57
C GLN A 107 -23.16 -20.00 2.12
N ALA A 108 -23.78 -19.86 0.95
CA ALA A 108 -24.65 -20.92 0.40
C ALA A 108 -23.89 -22.22 0.09
N ARG A 109 -22.63 -22.13 -0.38
CA ARG A 109 -21.76 -23.28 -0.58
C ARG A 109 -21.34 -23.91 0.74
N ALA A 110 -20.96 -23.10 1.73
CA ALA A 110 -20.60 -23.57 3.06
C ALA A 110 -21.77 -24.32 3.72
N ALA A 111 -22.99 -23.80 3.62
CA ALA A 111 -24.19 -24.44 4.16
C ALA A 111 -24.47 -25.82 3.52
N ARG A 112 -24.04 -26.03 2.29
CA ARG A 112 -24.16 -27.33 1.58
C ARG A 112 -22.94 -28.24 1.78
N GLY A 113 -21.96 -27.86 2.61
CA GLY A 113 -20.76 -28.64 2.88
C GLY A 113 -19.68 -28.55 1.80
N HIS A 114 -19.80 -27.64 0.82
CA HIS A 114 -18.80 -27.44 -0.24
C HIS A 114 -17.66 -26.54 0.25
N ALA A 115 -16.90 -27.02 1.22
CA ALA A 115 -15.90 -26.22 1.95
C ALA A 115 -14.80 -25.60 1.06
N VAL A 116 -14.34 -26.30 0.02
CA VAL A 116 -13.32 -25.80 -0.91
C VAL A 116 -13.86 -24.63 -1.72
N SER A 117 -15.00 -24.81 -2.38
CA SER A 117 -15.61 -23.76 -3.18
C SER A 117 -16.05 -22.55 -2.34
N ALA A 118 -16.54 -22.80 -1.11
CA ALA A 118 -16.87 -21.74 -0.17
C ALA A 118 -15.64 -20.90 0.19
N ARG A 119 -14.52 -21.55 0.53
CA ARG A 119 -13.23 -20.89 0.81
C ARG A 119 -12.78 -20.00 -0.35
N GLU A 120 -12.84 -20.52 -1.57
CA GLU A 120 -12.43 -19.79 -2.78
C GLU A 120 -13.31 -18.55 -2.98
N GLN A 121 -14.63 -18.66 -2.84
CA GLN A 121 -15.53 -17.53 -2.96
C GLN A 121 -15.38 -16.51 -1.82
N TYR A 122 -15.09 -16.95 -0.59
CA TYR A 122 -14.77 -16.04 0.50
C TYR A 122 -13.48 -15.22 0.24
N LEU A 123 -12.44 -15.80 -0.39
CA LEU A 123 -11.24 -15.05 -0.75
C LEU A 123 -11.52 -13.98 -1.81
N VAL A 124 -12.33 -14.30 -2.82
CA VAL A 124 -12.75 -13.33 -3.84
C VAL A 124 -13.58 -12.21 -3.19
N ALA A 125 -14.55 -12.55 -2.32
CA ALA A 125 -15.36 -11.58 -1.60
C ALA A 125 -14.50 -10.67 -0.71
N CYS A 126 -13.57 -11.25 0.03
CA CYS A 126 -12.62 -10.52 0.86
C CYS A 126 -11.90 -9.43 0.07
N ASN A 127 -11.28 -9.80 -1.05
CA ASN A 127 -10.51 -8.83 -1.85
C ASN A 127 -11.41 -7.84 -2.61
N SER A 128 -12.66 -8.21 -2.93
CA SER A 128 -13.64 -7.28 -3.48
C SER A 128 -14.10 -6.24 -2.46
N TYR A 129 -14.30 -6.63 -1.19
CA TYR A 129 -14.56 -5.69 -0.10
C TYR A 129 -13.36 -4.76 0.13
N ARG A 130 -12.12 -5.28 0.12
CA ARG A 130 -10.90 -4.47 0.18
C ARG A 130 -10.82 -3.46 -0.98
N ALA A 131 -11.17 -3.88 -2.21
CA ALA A 131 -11.17 -3.00 -3.36
C ALA A 131 -12.19 -1.85 -3.21
N ALA A 132 -13.37 -2.14 -2.63
CA ALA A 132 -14.36 -1.11 -2.32
C ALA A 132 -13.88 -0.17 -1.21
N GLU A 133 -13.32 -0.70 -0.12
CA GLU A 133 -12.75 0.05 1.01
C GLU A 133 -11.71 1.10 0.56
N TYR A 134 -10.90 0.77 -0.45
CA TYR A 134 -9.81 1.62 -0.94
C TYR A 134 -10.25 3.05 -1.30
N TYR A 135 -11.40 3.21 -1.92
CA TYR A 135 -11.92 4.51 -2.32
C TYR A 135 -12.89 5.16 -1.31
N CYS A 136 -13.10 4.54 -0.14
CA CYS A 136 -13.80 5.19 0.96
C CYS A 136 -12.83 6.06 1.76
N GLY A 137 -13.27 7.25 2.14
CA GLY A 137 -12.54 8.09 3.08
C GLY A 137 -12.34 7.38 4.41
N VAL A 138 -11.15 7.46 5.00
CA VAL A 138 -10.83 6.73 6.25
C VAL A 138 -11.66 7.18 7.46
N GLN A 139 -12.33 8.32 7.38
CA GLN A 139 -13.28 8.81 8.38
C GLN A 139 -14.73 8.43 8.06
N ASP A 140 -15.01 7.88 6.88
CA ASP A 140 -16.34 7.40 6.51
C ASP A 140 -16.61 6.09 7.25
N PRO A 141 -17.77 5.94 7.96
CA PRO A 141 -18.17 4.67 8.56
C PRO A 141 -18.19 3.48 7.57
N GLU A 142 -18.42 3.75 6.29
CA GLU A 142 -18.40 2.73 5.24
C GLU A 142 -17.01 2.11 5.06
N HIS A 143 -15.91 2.89 5.25
CA HIS A 143 -14.55 2.38 5.24
C HIS A 143 -14.37 1.24 6.25
N ALA A 144 -14.65 1.50 7.53
CA ALA A 144 -14.52 0.49 8.57
C ALA A 144 -15.47 -0.71 8.30
N ARG A 145 -16.70 -0.45 7.87
CA ARG A 145 -17.67 -1.50 7.56
C ARG A 145 -17.19 -2.45 6.45
N LEU A 146 -16.68 -1.91 5.35
CA LEU A 146 -16.15 -2.70 4.24
C LEU A 146 -14.89 -3.47 4.64
N GLY A 147 -13.99 -2.82 5.39
CA GLY A 147 -12.79 -3.44 5.91
C GLY A 147 -13.08 -4.59 6.88
N HIS A 148 -14.05 -4.44 7.78
CA HIS A 148 -14.51 -5.53 8.65
C HIS A 148 -15.11 -6.68 7.84
N LYS A 149 -15.87 -6.39 6.78
CA LYS A 149 -16.39 -7.42 5.88
C LYS A 149 -15.29 -8.16 5.13
N SER A 150 -14.25 -7.46 4.66
CA SER A 150 -13.06 -8.09 4.10
C SER A 150 -12.42 -9.07 5.09
N ARG A 151 -12.19 -8.63 6.33
CA ARG A 151 -11.63 -9.45 7.41
C ARG A 151 -12.51 -10.67 7.75
N GLU A 152 -13.83 -10.50 7.86
CA GLU A 152 -14.78 -11.59 8.14
C GLU A 152 -14.70 -12.67 7.05
N CYS A 153 -14.71 -12.27 5.78
CA CYS A 153 -14.58 -13.18 4.65
C CYS A 153 -13.23 -13.90 4.66
N PHE A 154 -12.13 -13.20 4.96
CA PHE A 154 -10.83 -13.81 5.10
C PHE A 154 -10.80 -14.88 6.21
N LEU A 155 -11.29 -14.55 7.40
CA LEU A 155 -11.33 -15.49 8.53
C LEU A 155 -12.23 -16.70 8.24
N ALA A 156 -13.32 -16.51 7.49
CA ALA A 156 -14.13 -17.62 7.01
C ALA A 156 -13.38 -18.51 6.01
N ALA A 157 -12.60 -17.89 5.10
CA ALA A 157 -11.81 -18.62 4.11
C ALA A 157 -10.68 -19.45 4.72
N VAL A 158 -10.04 -18.95 5.78
CA VAL A 158 -8.91 -19.64 6.43
C VAL A 158 -9.34 -20.54 7.59
N ARG A 159 -10.66 -20.72 7.79
CA ARG A 159 -11.19 -21.61 8.85
C ARG A 159 -10.63 -23.03 8.68
N GLY A 160 -10.09 -23.57 9.78
CA GLY A 160 -9.42 -24.89 9.80
C GLY A 160 -7.96 -24.86 9.35
N GLN A 161 -7.42 -23.70 8.96
CA GLN A 161 -5.99 -23.49 8.83
C GLN A 161 -5.42 -22.97 10.16
N ASP A 162 -4.12 -23.08 10.34
CA ASP A 162 -3.44 -22.65 11.57
C ASP A 162 -3.15 -21.13 11.53
N VAL A 163 -4.23 -20.35 11.51
CA VAL A 163 -4.23 -18.88 11.48
C VAL A 163 -4.81 -18.36 12.79
N GLU A 164 -4.01 -17.58 13.50
CA GLU A 164 -4.37 -16.88 14.73
C GLU A 164 -4.56 -15.39 14.43
N ALA A 165 -5.79 -14.90 14.53
CA ALA A 165 -6.09 -13.49 14.49
C ALA A 165 -5.84 -12.88 15.88
N LEU A 166 -4.96 -11.87 15.93
CA LEU A 166 -4.54 -11.26 17.20
C LEU A 166 -4.44 -9.74 17.07
N PHE A 167 -4.17 -9.08 18.18
CA PHE A 167 -3.83 -7.67 18.24
C PHE A 167 -2.49 -7.48 18.96
N LEU A 168 -1.64 -6.64 18.40
CA LEU A 168 -0.51 -6.07 19.11
C LEU A 168 -0.99 -4.80 19.82
N ASP A 169 -0.65 -4.68 21.10
CA ASP A 169 -1.02 -3.50 21.90
C ASP A 169 0.06 -2.41 21.75
N PHE A 170 -0.34 -1.27 21.22
CA PHE A 170 0.53 -0.11 21.09
C PHE A 170 -0.10 1.09 21.76
N GLN A 171 0.41 1.45 22.95
CA GLN A 171 -0.06 2.60 23.72
C GLN A 171 -1.58 2.60 23.94
N GLY A 172 -2.16 1.41 24.16
CA GLY A 172 -3.60 1.20 24.32
C GLY A 172 -4.39 1.05 23.01
N ALA A 173 -3.79 1.32 21.85
CA ALA A 173 -4.41 1.04 20.56
C ALA A 173 -4.20 -0.43 20.17
N LYS A 174 -5.25 -1.04 19.61
CA LYS A 174 -5.24 -2.43 19.14
C LYS A 174 -4.85 -2.47 17.67
N LEU A 175 -3.64 -2.93 17.38
CA LEU A 175 -3.12 -3.10 16.02
C LEU A 175 -3.38 -4.54 15.55
N PRO A 176 -4.24 -4.77 14.55
CA PRO A 176 -4.55 -6.12 14.08
C PRO A 176 -3.35 -6.80 13.44
N ALA A 177 -3.25 -8.10 13.65
CA ALA A 177 -2.24 -8.94 13.05
C ALA A 177 -2.76 -10.38 12.84
N TYR A 178 -2.10 -11.12 11.94
CA TYR A 178 -2.31 -12.56 11.77
C TYR A 178 -1.00 -13.30 11.96
N TYR A 179 -0.96 -14.21 12.93
CA TYR A 179 0.12 -15.18 13.00
C TYR A 179 -0.32 -16.48 12.32
N VAL A 180 0.54 -17.03 11.46
CA VAL A 180 0.21 -18.23 10.69
C VAL A 180 1.32 -19.24 10.80
N ARG A 181 0.99 -20.44 11.24
CA ARG A 181 1.95 -21.54 11.23
C ARG A 181 1.95 -22.27 9.90
N ALA A 182 3.14 -22.41 9.33
CA ALA A 182 3.30 -23.15 8.10
C ALA A 182 2.96 -24.64 8.32
N PRO A 183 2.11 -25.25 7.48
CA PRO A 183 1.70 -26.65 7.65
C PRO A 183 2.87 -27.62 7.60
N ARG A 184 3.91 -27.31 6.81
CA ARG A 184 5.11 -28.13 6.60
C ARG A 184 6.38 -27.50 7.20
N GLY A 185 6.26 -26.43 7.96
CA GLY A 185 7.39 -25.76 8.58
C GLY A 185 8.09 -26.62 9.61
N LYS A 186 9.43 -26.55 9.67
CA LYS A 186 10.24 -27.10 10.76
C LYS A 186 9.92 -26.35 12.05
N ARG A 187 10.11 -26.97 13.19
CA ARG A 187 9.91 -26.35 14.52
C ARG A 187 11.13 -26.58 15.39
N PRO A 188 11.89 -25.53 15.77
CA PRO A 188 11.75 -24.12 15.35
C PRO A 188 12.06 -23.93 13.88
N GLY A 189 11.34 -23.01 13.24
CA GLY A 189 11.31 -22.76 11.79
C GLY A 189 11.61 -21.33 11.37
N LYS A 190 11.76 -21.17 10.05
CA LYS A 190 11.88 -19.86 9.41
C LYS A 190 10.61 -19.05 9.66
N THR A 191 10.75 -17.76 9.98
CA THR A 191 9.61 -16.87 10.21
C THR A 191 9.78 -15.60 9.39
N LEU A 192 8.74 -15.23 8.64
CA LEU A 192 8.69 -13.99 7.86
C LEU A 192 7.64 -13.05 8.46
N LEU A 193 8.08 -11.86 8.86
CA LEU A 193 7.23 -10.76 9.25
C LEU A 193 6.98 -9.89 8.02
N ILE A 194 5.73 -9.55 7.74
CA ILE A 194 5.39 -8.70 6.59
C ILE A 194 4.56 -7.52 7.07
N ILE A 195 5.02 -6.30 6.73
CA ILE A 195 4.29 -5.07 6.93
C ILE A 195 3.98 -4.43 5.58
N SER A 196 2.70 -4.15 5.33
CA SER A 196 2.27 -3.45 4.13
C SER A 196 2.52 -1.94 4.24
N GLY A 197 2.08 -1.19 3.24
CA GLY A 197 2.33 0.22 3.13
C GLY A 197 1.17 1.11 3.56
N TYR A 198 0.97 2.15 2.74
CA TYR A 198 -0.06 3.16 2.96
C TYR A 198 -1.46 2.54 2.97
N ASP A 199 -1.83 1.79 1.97
CA ASP A 199 -3.19 1.33 1.69
C ASP A 199 -3.34 -0.19 1.50
N GLY A 200 -2.29 -0.96 1.72
CA GLY A 200 -2.35 -2.41 1.71
C GLY A 200 -2.94 -2.96 3.01
N THR A 201 -3.66 -4.07 2.91
CA THR A 201 -4.28 -4.75 4.05
C THR A 201 -3.57 -6.07 4.38
N LEU A 202 -3.82 -6.61 5.57
CA LEU A 202 -3.31 -7.92 5.99
C LEU A 202 -3.79 -9.02 5.04
N GLU A 203 -5.05 -8.96 4.64
CA GLU A 203 -5.69 -9.91 3.74
C GLU A 203 -5.06 -9.87 2.33
N GLU A 204 -4.80 -8.67 1.81
CA GLU A 204 -4.11 -8.50 0.53
C GLU A 204 -2.65 -8.98 0.62
N THR A 205 -1.97 -8.73 1.74
CA THR A 205 -0.61 -9.21 1.99
C THR A 205 -0.55 -10.74 2.00
N TRP A 206 -1.58 -11.39 2.53
CA TRP A 206 -1.75 -12.85 2.41
C TRP A 206 -1.82 -13.29 0.94
N LEU A 207 -2.62 -12.59 0.12
CA LEU A 207 -2.84 -12.92 -1.30
C LEU A 207 -1.64 -12.59 -2.21
N SER A 208 -0.72 -11.74 -1.76
CA SER A 208 0.46 -11.35 -2.53
C SER A 208 1.70 -12.20 -2.19
N TYR A 209 2.15 -12.17 -0.95
CA TYR A 209 3.40 -12.81 -0.51
C TYR A 209 3.18 -13.89 0.55
N GLY A 210 2.13 -13.76 1.38
CA GLY A 210 1.92 -14.66 2.51
C GLY A 210 1.80 -16.12 2.11
N ARG A 211 0.98 -16.42 1.10
CA ARG A 211 0.83 -17.80 0.61
C ARG A 211 2.11 -18.38 0.00
N ALA A 212 2.85 -17.55 -0.75
CA ALA A 212 4.12 -17.98 -1.32
C ALA A 212 5.15 -18.37 -0.25
N ALA A 213 5.19 -17.64 0.86
CA ALA A 213 6.05 -17.92 2.00
C ALA A 213 5.60 -19.21 2.76
N LEU A 214 4.29 -19.37 2.99
CA LEU A 214 3.75 -20.58 3.63
C LEU A 214 4.05 -21.86 2.84
N GLU A 215 3.96 -21.81 1.51
CA GLU A 215 4.27 -22.94 0.62
C GLU A 215 5.74 -23.37 0.73
N ARG A 216 6.64 -22.44 1.14
CA ARG A 216 8.06 -22.66 1.40
C ARG A 216 8.39 -22.94 2.87
N GLY A 217 7.38 -23.09 3.71
CA GLY A 217 7.54 -23.49 5.11
C GLY A 217 7.88 -22.34 6.08
N TYR A 218 7.72 -21.07 5.68
CA TYR A 218 7.83 -19.94 6.60
C TYR A 218 6.60 -19.83 7.47
N HIS A 219 6.78 -19.70 8.78
CA HIS A 219 5.77 -19.12 9.65
C HIS A 219 5.60 -17.64 9.30
N LEU A 220 4.41 -17.07 9.48
CA LEU A 220 4.16 -15.67 9.14
C LEU A 220 3.68 -14.88 10.33
N LEU A 221 4.09 -13.62 10.39
CA LEU A 221 3.37 -12.58 11.09
C LEU A 221 3.03 -11.47 10.07
N LEU A 222 1.77 -11.37 9.68
CA LEU A 222 1.24 -10.23 8.97
C LEU A 222 0.80 -9.21 10.03
N PHE A 223 1.34 -7.99 10.01
CA PHE A 223 1.08 -7.01 11.07
C PHE A 223 0.94 -5.60 10.52
N THR A 224 0.29 -4.75 11.30
CA THR A 224 0.05 -3.35 10.97
C THR A 224 0.57 -2.42 12.05
N GLY A 225 0.68 -1.15 11.70
CA GLY A 225 1.01 -0.07 12.61
C GLY A 225 0.06 1.14 12.45
N PRO A 226 0.30 2.20 13.21
CA PRO A 226 -0.45 3.45 13.14
C PRO A 226 -0.60 3.97 11.72
N GLY A 227 -1.78 4.50 11.37
CA GLY A 227 -2.06 5.08 10.06
C GLY A 227 -2.36 4.08 8.94
N GLN A 228 -2.10 2.77 9.10
CA GLN A 228 -2.39 1.76 8.09
C GLN A 228 -3.88 1.36 8.08
N MET A 229 -4.38 0.90 6.91
CA MET A 229 -5.80 0.62 6.67
C MET A 229 -6.43 -0.24 7.76
N ASP A 230 -5.84 -1.40 8.05
CA ASP A 230 -6.40 -2.32 9.06
C ASP A 230 -6.41 -1.71 10.47
N ALA A 231 -5.40 -0.91 10.83
CA ALA A 231 -5.36 -0.24 12.12
C ALA A 231 -6.46 0.82 12.24
N LEU A 232 -6.75 1.54 11.16
CA LEU A 232 -7.79 2.58 11.12
C LEU A 232 -9.20 2.01 11.25
N ARG A 233 -9.44 0.76 10.83
CA ARG A 233 -10.73 0.07 11.05
C ARG A 233 -11.11 -0.02 12.53
N PHE A 234 -10.12 -0.11 13.42
CA PHE A 234 -10.29 -0.23 14.87
C PHE A 234 -9.96 1.06 15.63
N ASN A 235 -9.12 1.92 15.05
CA ASN A 235 -8.63 3.14 15.66
C ASN A 235 -8.59 4.26 14.61
N PRO A 236 -9.74 4.84 14.20
CA PRO A 236 -9.81 5.75 13.04
C PRO A 236 -9.04 7.06 13.21
N ALA A 237 -8.67 7.44 14.44
CA ALA A 237 -7.85 8.62 14.73
C ALA A 237 -6.34 8.33 14.82
N LEU A 238 -5.91 7.08 14.63
CA LEU A 238 -4.52 6.67 14.82
C LEU A 238 -3.68 7.03 13.60
N ALA A 239 -3.03 8.19 13.61
CA ALA A 239 -2.21 8.69 12.52
C ALA A 239 -0.86 7.95 12.40
N PHE A 240 -0.23 8.03 11.21
CA PHE A 240 1.13 7.55 10.98
C PHE A 240 2.15 8.20 11.93
N ILE A 241 3.07 7.39 12.40
CA ILE A 241 4.22 7.85 13.20
C ILE A 241 5.53 7.59 12.44
N PRO A 242 6.58 8.39 12.62
CA PRO A 242 7.88 8.12 11.97
C PRO A 242 8.62 6.94 12.61
N ASP A 243 8.43 6.69 13.90
CA ASP A 243 9.23 5.76 14.72
C ASP A 243 8.66 4.33 14.69
N TYR A 244 8.57 3.74 13.48
CA TYR A 244 8.01 2.41 13.26
C TYR A 244 8.83 1.27 13.90
N GLU A 245 10.04 1.53 14.35
CA GLU A 245 10.81 0.56 15.16
C GLU A 245 10.08 0.15 16.45
N GLN A 246 9.22 1.00 17.00
CA GLN A 246 8.38 0.64 18.14
C GLN A 246 7.40 -0.49 17.80
N ILE A 247 6.80 -0.42 16.62
CA ILE A 247 5.88 -1.45 16.10
C ILE A 247 6.65 -2.72 15.74
N GLY A 248 7.83 -2.56 15.10
CA GLY A 248 8.72 -3.67 14.79
C GLY A 248 9.15 -4.44 16.03
N ARG A 249 9.42 -3.74 17.13
CA ARG A 249 9.77 -4.35 18.42
C ARG A 249 8.63 -5.22 18.94
N LEU A 250 7.40 -4.71 18.96
CA LEU A 250 6.22 -5.49 19.38
C LEU A 250 6.04 -6.75 18.52
N ALA A 251 6.18 -6.61 17.20
CA ALA A 251 6.06 -7.72 16.26
C ALA A 251 7.15 -8.78 16.48
N LEU A 252 8.41 -8.35 16.66
CA LEU A 252 9.54 -9.23 16.93
C LEU A 252 9.42 -9.91 18.28
N ASP A 253 9.03 -9.20 19.33
CA ASP A 253 8.79 -9.77 20.66
C ASP A 253 7.73 -10.88 20.60
N HIS A 254 6.66 -10.62 19.85
CA HIS A 254 5.58 -11.59 19.68
C HIS A 254 6.06 -12.89 19.01
N VAL A 255 6.81 -12.81 17.89
CA VAL A 255 7.27 -14.03 17.19
C VAL A 255 8.41 -14.73 17.91
N LEU A 256 9.32 -13.99 18.55
CA LEU A 256 10.47 -14.56 19.26
C LEU A 256 10.08 -15.24 20.58
N ALA A 257 8.94 -14.87 21.17
CA ALA A 257 8.38 -15.57 22.32
C ALA A 257 7.78 -16.94 21.95
N ARG A 258 7.61 -17.23 20.66
CA ARG A 258 7.04 -18.48 20.19
C ARG A 258 8.10 -19.55 20.00
N ARG A 259 7.89 -20.73 20.56
CA ARG A 259 8.79 -21.91 20.42
C ARG A 259 8.92 -22.41 18.96
N GLU A 260 7.98 -22.02 18.09
CA GLU A 260 7.99 -22.35 16.68
C GLU A 260 9.00 -21.53 15.87
N THR A 261 9.45 -20.39 16.38
CA THR A 261 10.36 -19.47 15.68
C THR A 261 11.83 -19.82 15.98
N ASP A 262 12.64 -19.98 14.91
CA ASP A 262 14.10 -19.99 15.04
C ASP A 262 14.61 -18.53 15.04
N PRO A 263 15.18 -18.01 16.14
CA PRO A 263 15.60 -16.60 16.22
C PRO A 263 16.75 -16.25 15.25
N ARG A 264 17.39 -17.24 14.66
CA ARG A 264 18.43 -17.03 13.64
C ARG A 264 17.86 -16.92 12.22
N ARG A 265 16.57 -17.22 12.03
CA ARG A 265 15.89 -17.26 10.73
C ARG A 265 14.60 -16.42 10.73
N VAL A 266 14.72 -15.18 11.18
CA VAL A 266 13.63 -14.21 11.22
C VAL A 266 13.87 -13.14 10.17
N ALA A 267 13.03 -13.10 9.15
CA ALA A 267 13.06 -12.10 8.09
C ALA A 267 11.95 -11.05 8.28
N LEU A 268 12.22 -9.83 7.80
CA LEU A 268 11.25 -8.75 7.73
C LEU A 268 11.09 -8.29 6.29
N MET A 269 9.85 -8.18 5.82
CA MET A 269 9.51 -7.63 4.51
C MET A 269 8.60 -6.41 4.66
N GLY A 270 8.94 -5.33 3.96
CA GLY A 270 8.12 -4.14 3.84
C GLY A 270 7.70 -3.90 2.40
N ILE A 271 6.42 -3.53 2.18
CA ILE A 271 5.81 -3.33 0.87
C ILE A 271 5.32 -1.89 0.75
N SER A 272 5.66 -1.16 -0.33
CA SER A 272 5.28 0.24 -0.52
C SER A 272 5.83 1.14 0.60
N PHE A 273 5.00 1.96 1.28
CA PHE A 273 5.41 2.66 2.51
C PHE A 273 6.00 1.70 3.56
N GLY A 274 5.60 0.43 3.53
CA GLY A 274 6.20 -0.63 4.33
C GLY A 274 7.70 -0.79 4.08
N GLY A 275 8.20 -0.40 2.91
CA GLY A 275 9.64 -0.35 2.64
C GLY A 275 10.36 0.64 3.55
N TYR A 276 9.77 1.82 3.83
CA TYR A 276 10.25 2.73 4.87
C TYR A 276 10.14 2.09 6.26
N PHE A 277 8.98 1.54 6.59
CA PHE A 277 8.76 0.95 7.92
C PHE A 277 9.76 -0.17 8.20
N ALA A 278 9.92 -1.10 7.27
CA ALA A 278 10.85 -2.23 7.43
C ALA A 278 12.31 -1.77 7.48
N THR A 279 12.70 -0.78 6.68
CA THR A 279 14.05 -0.18 6.71
C THR A 279 14.31 0.47 8.07
N ARG A 280 13.35 1.26 8.59
CA ARG A 280 13.43 1.88 9.90
C ARG A 280 13.54 0.83 11.02
N ILE A 281 12.68 -0.19 10.98
CA ILE A 281 12.72 -1.30 11.94
C ILE A 281 14.10 -1.98 11.91
N ALA A 282 14.60 -2.37 10.74
CA ALA A 282 15.87 -3.08 10.62
C ALA A 282 17.09 -2.24 11.07
N ALA A 283 17.02 -0.90 10.92
CA ALA A 283 18.05 0.00 11.41
C ALA A 283 18.16 0.05 12.94
N HIS A 284 17.07 -0.25 13.65
CA HIS A 284 16.98 -0.17 15.10
C HIS A 284 16.81 -1.52 15.82
N GLU A 285 16.54 -2.62 15.07
CA GLU A 285 16.26 -3.95 15.62
C GLU A 285 17.22 -5.00 15.05
N PRO A 286 18.35 -5.26 15.72
CA PRO A 286 19.36 -6.21 15.25
C PRO A 286 18.89 -7.68 15.26
N ARG A 287 17.71 -7.95 15.80
CA ARG A 287 17.06 -9.26 15.77
C ARG A 287 16.51 -9.63 14.39
N VAL A 288 16.34 -8.67 13.48
CA VAL A 288 16.05 -8.94 12.07
C VAL A 288 17.28 -9.59 11.43
N ARG A 289 17.08 -10.76 10.81
CA ARG A 289 18.16 -11.56 10.21
C ARG A 289 18.23 -11.47 8.69
N ALA A 290 17.16 -10.99 8.08
CA ALA A 290 17.09 -10.64 6.65
C ALA A 290 16.04 -9.54 6.45
N LEU A 291 16.32 -8.60 5.54
CA LEU A 291 15.40 -7.52 5.20
C LEU A 291 15.04 -7.59 3.71
N ILE A 292 13.74 -7.51 3.39
CA ILE A 292 13.26 -7.24 2.03
C ILE A 292 12.53 -5.90 2.03
N ALA A 293 13.01 -4.94 1.24
CA ALA A 293 12.40 -3.64 1.07
C ALA A 293 11.84 -3.49 -0.35
N ASN A 294 10.53 -3.40 -0.49
CA ASN A 294 9.80 -3.32 -1.77
C ASN A 294 8.79 -2.14 -1.76
N SER A 295 9.18 -0.96 -2.17
CA SER A 295 10.46 -0.42 -2.58
C SER A 295 11.25 0.04 -1.36
N PRO A 296 12.59 0.11 -1.42
CA PRO A 296 13.39 0.67 -0.33
C PRO A 296 13.21 2.18 -0.28
N ILE A 297 12.36 2.65 0.62
CA ILE A 297 12.10 4.07 0.85
C ILE A 297 12.90 4.52 2.06
N VAL A 298 13.79 5.49 1.87
CA VAL A 298 14.65 6.06 2.92
C VAL A 298 14.26 7.50 3.27
N ASP A 299 13.52 8.17 2.38
CA ASP A 299 12.96 9.51 2.55
C ASP A 299 11.55 9.53 1.97
N LEU A 300 10.55 9.47 2.86
CA LEU A 300 9.16 9.38 2.44
C LEU A 300 8.64 10.68 1.84
N HIS A 301 9.16 11.85 2.30
CA HIS A 301 8.81 13.13 1.72
C HIS A 301 9.29 13.23 0.27
N ALA A 302 10.56 12.93 0.00
CA ALA A 302 11.10 12.95 -1.34
C ALA A 302 10.41 11.92 -2.26
N TYR A 303 10.08 10.73 -1.73
CA TYR A 303 9.32 9.72 -2.43
C TYR A 303 7.95 10.24 -2.88
N MET A 304 7.16 10.82 -1.95
CA MET A 304 5.83 11.35 -2.25
C MET A 304 5.87 12.58 -3.16
N ALA A 305 6.85 13.48 -2.97
CA ALA A 305 7.01 14.67 -3.79
C ALA A 305 7.35 14.32 -5.25
N SER A 306 8.06 13.21 -5.49
CA SER A 306 8.40 12.77 -6.85
C SER A 306 7.17 12.44 -7.71
N PHE A 307 6.04 12.06 -7.11
CA PHE A 307 4.80 11.75 -7.83
C PHE A 307 3.96 12.98 -8.20
N VAL A 308 4.12 14.11 -7.49
CA VAL A 308 3.36 15.34 -7.77
C VAL A 308 4.14 16.34 -8.62
N GLY A 309 5.43 16.12 -8.86
CA GLY A 309 6.26 16.95 -9.70
C GLY A 309 6.66 18.31 -9.09
N PHE A 310 6.31 18.58 -7.83
CA PHE A 310 6.74 19.75 -7.06
C PHE A 310 6.79 19.39 -5.57
N ASP A 311 7.31 20.30 -4.72
CA ASP A 311 7.32 20.10 -3.27
C ASP A 311 6.12 20.82 -2.60
N PRO A 312 5.02 20.10 -2.27
CA PRO A 312 3.85 20.68 -1.63
C PRO A 312 4.14 21.30 -0.25
N ALA A 313 5.21 20.87 0.45
CA ALA A 313 5.61 21.45 1.72
C ALA A 313 6.04 22.93 1.62
N ARG A 314 6.36 23.39 0.41
CA ARG A 314 6.76 24.78 0.10
C ARG A 314 5.64 25.62 -0.50
N MET A 315 4.45 25.06 -0.63
CA MET A 315 3.29 25.74 -1.16
C MET A 315 2.96 27.00 -0.36
N PRO A 316 2.56 28.14 -0.99
CA PRO A 316 2.06 29.31 -0.29
C PRO A 316 0.80 29.00 0.53
N ASP A 317 0.59 29.68 1.65
CA ASP A 317 -0.63 29.53 2.49
C ASP A 317 -1.92 29.76 1.71
N ALA A 318 -1.89 30.69 0.75
CA ALA A 318 -3.07 31.05 -0.05
C ALA A 318 -3.53 29.90 -0.99
N ASP A 319 -2.60 29.00 -1.31
CA ASP A 319 -2.84 27.90 -2.25
C ASP A 319 -3.06 26.55 -1.52
N ASP A 320 -2.89 26.54 -0.18
CA ASP A 320 -2.98 25.33 0.61
C ASP A 320 -4.43 24.80 0.71
N VAL A 321 -4.60 23.51 0.51
CA VAL A 321 -5.89 22.82 0.64
C VAL A 321 -6.08 22.37 2.08
N ARG A 322 -7.04 23.00 2.78
CA ARG A 322 -7.36 22.66 4.17
C ARG A 322 -8.44 21.59 4.25
N LEU A 323 -8.34 20.70 5.23
CA LEU A 323 -9.29 19.61 5.45
C LEU A 323 -10.73 20.12 5.58
N GLN A 324 -10.94 21.22 6.33
CA GLN A 324 -12.26 21.82 6.54
C GLN A 324 -12.91 22.39 5.28
N ASP A 325 -12.11 22.75 4.26
CA ASP A 325 -12.57 23.42 3.05
C ASP A 325 -12.69 22.45 1.86
N ILE A 326 -12.20 21.21 2.01
CA ILE A 326 -11.99 20.27 0.90
C ILE A 326 -13.29 19.88 0.19
N ASP A 327 -14.40 19.81 0.93
CA ASP A 327 -15.73 19.48 0.37
C ASP A 327 -16.35 20.61 -0.43
N HIS A 328 -15.89 21.85 -0.20
CA HIS A 328 -16.37 23.04 -0.91
C HIS A 328 -15.58 23.32 -2.20
N ILE A 329 -14.54 22.53 -2.49
CA ILE A 329 -13.76 22.69 -3.71
C ILE A 329 -14.52 22.06 -4.88
N PRO A 330 -14.86 22.85 -5.94
CA PRO A 330 -15.59 22.31 -7.07
C PRO A 330 -14.80 21.23 -7.84
N ASP A 331 -15.49 20.26 -8.43
CA ASP A 331 -14.91 19.19 -9.24
C ASP A 331 -14.08 19.69 -10.41
N SER A 332 -14.46 20.84 -10.95
CA SER A 332 -13.71 21.52 -12.04
C SER A 332 -12.35 22.06 -11.60
N ALA A 333 -12.14 22.25 -10.29
CA ALA A 333 -10.89 22.75 -9.72
C ALA A 333 -9.98 21.63 -9.23
N ILE A 334 -10.53 20.66 -8.51
CA ILE A 334 -9.84 19.42 -8.12
C ILE A 334 -10.79 18.24 -8.35
N PRO A 335 -10.41 17.27 -9.18
CA PRO A 335 -11.22 16.07 -9.40
C PRO A 335 -11.56 15.35 -8.08
N PRO A 336 -12.74 14.72 -7.96
CA PRO A 336 -13.17 14.04 -6.74
C PRO A 336 -12.15 13.02 -6.20
N GLN A 337 -11.55 12.23 -7.09
CA GLN A 337 -10.51 11.26 -6.74
C GLN A 337 -9.29 11.93 -6.10
N THR A 338 -8.81 13.04 -6.67
CA THR A 338 -7.67 13.79 -6.14
C THR A 338 -7.99 14.42 -4.79
N ARG A 339 -9.21 14.95 -4.62
CA ARG A 339 -9.67 15.48 -3.32
C ARG A 339 -9.64 14.41 -2.26
N GLU A 340 -10.15 13.20 -2.56
CA GLU A 340 -10.17 12.12 -1.61
C GLU A 340 -8.77 11.61 -1.25
N MET A 341 -7.86 11.54 -2.22
CA MET A 341 -6.46 11.24 -1.97
C MET A 341 -5.80 12.29 -1.04
N MET A 342 -6.07 13.58 -1.26
CA MET A 342 -5.56 14.67 -0.41
C MET A 342 -6.16 14.57 1.00
N ARG A 343 -7.47 14.35 1.14
CA ARG A 343 -8.16 14.16 2.42
C ARG A 343 -7.53 13.02 3.21
N ASN A 344 -7.39 11.86 2.60
CA ASN A 344 -6.81 10.67 3.22
C ASN A 344 -5.37 10.92 3.67
N LEU A 345 -4.55 11.63 2.88
CA LEU A 345 -3.19 11.98 3.27
C LEU A 345 -3.17 12.91 4.48
N ILE A 346 -3.99 13.97 4.47
CA ILE A 346 -4.10 14.94 5.57
C ILE A 346 -4.48 14.24 6.88
N VAL A 347 -5.56 13.47 6.85
CA VAL A 347 -6.11 12.78 8.03
C VAL A 347 -5.13 11.74 8.57
N ARG A 348 -4.55 10.92 7.70
CA ARG A 348 -3.67 9.81 8.11
C ARG A 348 -2.30 10.27 8.60
N LEU A 349 -1.88 11.48 8.28
CA LEU A 349 -0.71 12.13 8.88
C LEU A 349 -1.06 12.98 10.11
N GLY A 350 -2.34 13.02 10.52
CA GLY A 350 -2.81 13.80 11.68
C GLY A 350 -2.68 15.30 11.47
N GLN A 351 -2.89 15.79 10.24
CA GLN A 351 -2.70 17.17 9.87
C GLN A 351 -4.03 17.86 9.52
N THR A 352 -3.99 19.15 9.28
CA THR A 352 -5.16 19.99 8.97
C THR A 352 -5.14 20.52 7.53
N SER A 353 -4.02 20.34 6.82
CA SER A 353 -3.88 20.79 5.43
C SER A 353 -2.91 19.94 4.64
N PHE A 354 -3.00 20.03 3.31
CA PHE A 354 -2.16 19.27 2.38
C PHE A 354 -0.67 19.65 2.50
N ARG A 355 -0.37 20.94 2.63
CA ARG A 355 0.99 21.41 2.86
C ARG A 355 1.53 20.89 4.19
N ALA A 356 0.75 20.97 5.27
CA ALA A 356 1.16 20.48 6.59
C ALA A 356 1.42 18.96 6.55
N ALA A 357 0.62 18.20 5.79
CA ALA A 357 0.84 16.77 5.58
C ALA A 357 2.20 16.49 4.92
N TYR A 358 2.58 17.25 3.88
CA TYR A 358 3.90 17.12 3.26
C TYR A 358 5.03 17.62 4.15
N GLN A 359 4.82 18.65 4.97
CA GLN A 359 5.80 19.06 5.99
C GLN A 359 6.03 17.93 7.00
N ARG A 360 4.96 17.27 7.45
CA ARG A 360 5.03 16.13 8.37
C ARG A 360 5.78 14.94 7.77
N LEU A 361 5.65 14.68 6.45
CA LEU A 361 6.39 13.61 5.78
C LEU A 361 7.91 13.75 5.90
N ARG A 362 8.45 14.95 6.15
CA ARG A 362 9.89 15.17 6.35
C ARG A 362 10.43 14.47 7.59
N ASP A 363 9.58 14.13 8.56
CA ASP A 363 9.99 13.39 9.75
C ASP A 363 10.21 11.89 9.46
N PHE A 364 9.70 11.41 8.32
CA PHE A 364 9.77 10.01 7.91
C PHE A 364 11.02 9.76 7.07
N GLN A 365 12.17 9.73 7.73
CA GLN A 365 13.47 9.51 7.11
C GLN A 365 14.27 8.44 7.86
N VAL A 366 15.10 7.71 7.13
CA VAL A 366 16.17 6.87 7.64
C VAL A 366 17.47 7.43 7.08
N ASP A 367 18.21 8.13 7.91
CA ASP A 367 19.47 8.75 7.50
C ASP A 367 20.58 7.71 7.25
N ASP A 368 21.65 8.12 6.59
CA ASP A 368 22.74 7.22 6.22
C ASP A 368 23.48 6.65 7.45
N ALA A 369 23.43 7.35 8.61
CA ALA A 369 23.98 6.82 9.85
C ALA A 369 23.15 5.65 10.36
N SER A 370 21.84 5.79 10.35
CA SER A 370 20.88 4.73 10.71
C SER A 370 20.92 3.56 9.71
N LEU A 371 21.02 3.83 8.40
CA LEU A 371 21.13 2.79 7.37
C LEU A 371 22.38 1.92 7.58
N ARG A 372 23.51 2.51 8.02
CA ARG A 372 24.73 1.74 8.36
C ARG A 372 24.53 0.76 9.51
N HIS A 373 23.52 0.91 10.36
CA HIS A 373 23.21 -0.06 11.42
C HIS A 373 22.50 -1.32 10.90
N ILE A 374 21.93 -1.30 9.70
CA ILE A 374 21.37 -2.51 9.08
C ILE A 374 22.54 -3.42 8.69
N ARG A 375 22.75 -4.49 9.44
CA ARG A 375 23.87 -5.45 9.24
C ARG A 375 23.42 -6.76 8.60
N CYS A 376 22.12 -7.06 8.65
CA CYS A 376 21.59 -8.27 8.03
C CYS A 376 21.64 -8.16 6.49
N PRO A 377 21.75 -9.30 5.78
CA PRO A 377 21.51 -9.34 4.35
C PRO A 377 20.18 -8.66 3.99
N SER A 378 20.20 -7.84 2.94
CA SER A 378 19.05 -7.07 2.51
C SER A 378 18.79 -7.27 1.01
N LEU A 379 17.51 -7.35 0.62
CA LEU A 379 17.06 -7.39 -0.77
C LEU A 379 16.26 -6.12 -1.07
N ALA A 380 16.76 -5.33 -2.01
CA ALA A 380 16.12 -4.11 -2.50
C ALA A 380 15.37 -4.41 -3.79
N LEU A 381 14.05 -4.19 -3.80
CA LEU A 381 13.15 -4.44 -4.93
C LEU A 381 12.55 -3.13 -5.41
N VAL A 382 12.56 -2.87 -6.72
CA VAL A 382 11.94 -1.69 -7.32
C VAL A 382 11.57 -1.98 -8.77
N GLY A 383 10.51 -1.36 -9.28
CA GLY A 383 10.11 -1.45 -10.68
C GLY A 383 10.62 -0.25 -11.49
N THR A 384 11.01 -0.46 -12.76
CA THR A 384 11.41 0.62 -13.66
C THR A 384 10.31 1.65 -13.89
N GLY A 385 9.04 1.23 -13.84
CA GLY A 385 7.87 2.07 -14.00
C GLY A 385 7.48 2.88 -12.75
N GLU A 386 8.22 2.73 -11.64
CA GLU A 386 7.99 3.57 -10.45
C GLU A 386 8.58 4.98 -10.59
N GLY A 387 9.40 5.21 -11.61
CA GLY A 387 10.01 6.50 -11.89
C GLY A 387 11.38 6.72 -11.24
N ALA A 388 11.99 7.88 -11.54
CA ALA A 388 13.35 8.19 -11.12
C ALA A 388 13.53 8.32 -9.60
N GLY A 389 12.50 8.82 -8.90
CA GLY A 389 12.55 9.00 -7.44
C GLY A 389 12.77 7.69 -6.68
N PRO A 390 11.89 6.68 -6.84
CA PRO A 390 12.06 5.36 -6.22
C PRO A 390 13.37 4.66 -6.61
N LEU A 391 13.79 4.75 -7.87
CA LEU A 391 15.07 4.19 -8.34
C LEU A 391 16.25 4.82 -7.61
N ALA A 392 16.29 6.15 -7.48
CA ALA A 392 17.34 6.86 -6.75
C ALA A 392 17.39 6.50 -5.25
N GLN A 393 16.22 6.29 -4.63
CA GLN A 393 16.16 5.83 -3.23
C GLN A 393 16.68 4.39 -3.07
N CYS A 394 16.39 3.52 -4.06
CA CYS A 394 16.94 2.17 -4.09
C CYS A 394 18.48 2.18 -4.19
N GLU A 395 19.04 3.05 -5.01
CA GLU A 395 20.50 3.25 -5.13
C GLU A 395 21.11 3.78 -3.81
N ARG A 396 20.48 4.78 -3.20
CA ARG A 396 20.91 5.31 -1.89
C ARG A 396 20.87 4.23 -0.81
N PHE A 397 19.81 3.45 -0.75
CA PHE A 397 19.69 2.32 0.17
C PHE A 397 20.83 1.34 -0.03
N GLN A 398 21.09 0.92 -1.27
CA GLN A 398 22.17 -0.02 -1.61
C GLN A 398 23.55 0.52 -1.21
N GLY A 399 23.79 1.82 -1.38
CA GLY A 399 25.09 2.44 -1.06
C GLY A 399 25.31 2.74 0.42
N ALA A 400 24.24 2.86 1.23
CA ALA A 400 24.34 3.31 2.62
C ALA A 400 24.15 2.19 3.66
N VAL A 401 23.47 1.09 3.30
CA VAL A 401 23.26 -0.05 4.21
C VAL A 401 24.57 -0.70 4.58
N GLY A 402 24.77 -1.00 5.86
CA GLY A 402 26.02 -1.52 6.39
C GLY A 402 26.27 -3.01 6.19
N GLY A 403 25.25 -3.77 5.81
CA GLY A 403 25.29 -5.20 5.46
C GLY A 403 25.30 -5.43 3.95
N PRO A 404 25.37 -6.70 3.49
CA PRO A 404 25.29 -7.02 2.07
C PRO A 404 23.89 -6.73 1.51
N VAL A 405 23.82 -6.08 0.34
CA VAL A 405 22.57 -5.74 -0.34
C VAL A 405 22.55 -6.38 -1.73
N ALA A 406 21.57 -7.27 -1.95
CA ALA A 406 21.15 -7.70 -3.28
C ALA A 406 20.08 -6.70 -3.81
N ARG A 407 20.06 -6.49 -5.12
CA ARG A 407 19.05 -5.63 -5.79
C ARG A 407 18.44 -6.35 -6.96
N HIS A 408 17.11 -6.24 -7.10
CA HIS A 408 16.40 -6.63 -8.31
C HIS A 408 15.54 -5.47 -8.81
N VAL A 409 15.71 -5.10 -10.07
CA VAL A 409 14.94 -4.05 -10.74
C VAL A 409 14.02 -4.72 -11.76
N PHE A 410 12.74 -4.68 -11.47
CA PHE A 410 11.72 -5.29 -12.34
C PHE A 410 11.42 -4.43 -13.57
N THR A 411 11.19 -5.07 -14.70
CA THR A 411 11.02 -4.44 -16.00
C THR A 411 9.62 -4.65 -16.58
N ALA A 412 9.30 -3.89 -17.65
CA ALA A 412 8.05 -4.04 -18.40
C ALA A 412 7.96 -5.41 -19.09
N GLU A 413 9.09 -5.96 -19.58
CA GLU A 413 9.14 -7.28 -20.21
C GLU A 413 8.73 -8.40 -19.23
N GLU A 414 9.04 -8.23 -17.95
CA GLU A 414 8.62 -9.15 -16.89
C GLU A 414 7.16 -8.93 -16.45
N GLY A 415 6.51 -7.87 -16.96
CA GLY A 415 5.17 -7.45 -16.52
C GLY A 415 5.13 -6.99 -15.06
N ALA A 416 6.26 -6.62 -14.49
CA ALA A 416 6.47 -6.35 -13.07
C ALA A 416 7.03 -4.94 -12.79
N GLU A 417 7.12 -4.07 -13.81
CA GLU A 417 7.71 -2.73 -13.67
C GLU A 417 6.94 -1.79 -12.74
N GLY A 418 5.63 -2.04 -12.58
CA GLY A 418 4.74 -1.19 -11.81
C GLY A 418 4.97 -1.29 -10.30
N HIS A 419 4.43 -0.32 -9.57
CA HIS A 419 4.55 -0.22 -8.13
C HIS A 419 4.18 -1.53 -7.42
N CYS A 420 5.10 -2.03 -6.57
CA CYS A 420 4.98 -3.29 -5.85
C CYS A 420 4.72 -4.52 -6.75
N GLN A 421 5.08 -4.43 -8.03
CA GLN A 421 4.99 -5.48 -9.04
C GLN A 421 3.59 -6.10 -9.15
N THR A 422 2.55 -5.27 -8.97
CA THR A 422 1.13 -5.70 -8.97
C THR A 422 0.72 -6.43 -10.25
N GLY A 423 1.39 -6.17 -11.37
CA GLY A 423 1.18 -6.88 -12.64
C GLY A 423 1.69 -8.33 -12.64
N ASN A 424 2.70 -8.65 -11.81
CA ASN A 424 3.29 -9.99 -11.74
C ASN A 424 3.75 -10.32 -10.30
N LEU A 425 2.82 -10.35 -9.36
CA LEU A 425 3.06 -10.71 -7.96
C LEU A 425 3.71 -12.10 -7.81
N ALA A 426 3.43 -13.00 -8.74
CA ALA A 426 4.02 -14.32 -8.73
C ALA A 426 5.54 -14.31 -8.90
N TYR A 427 6.01 -13.50 -9.82
CA TYR A 427 7.44 -13.36 -10.09
C TYR A 427 8.15 -12.60 -8.97
N SER A 428 7.55 -11.50 -8.48
CA SER A 428 8.08 -10.78 -7.33
C SER A 428 8.16 -11.66 -6.07
N ALA A 429 7.15 -12.49 -5.83
CA ALA A 429 7.18 -13.45 -4.73
C ALA A 429 8.25 -14.53 -4.93
N ALA A 430 8.47 -15.01 -6.16
CA ALA A 430 9.53 -15.95 -6.45
C ALA A 430 10.90 -15.35 -6.14
N VAL A 431 11.22 -14.17 -6.70
CA VAL A 431 12.50 -13.46 -6.44
C VAL A 431 12.73 -13.27 -4.93
N SER A 432 11.69 -12.87 -4.20
CA SER A 432 11.78 -12.62 -2.76
C SER A 432 12.03 -13.88 -1.95
N MET A 433 11.27 -14.94 -2.25
CA MET A 433 11.30 -16.17 -1.47
C MET A 433 12.50 -17.05 -1.81
N ASP A 434 12.92 -17.09 -3.08
CA ASP A 434 14.09 -17.85 -3.51
C ASP A 434 15.34 -17.26 -2.86
N TRP A 435 15.47 -15.91 -2.83
CA TRP A 435 16.55 -15.24 -2.10
C TRP A 435 16.55 -15.58 -0.60
N LEU A 436 15.38 -15.61 0.05
CA LEU A 436 15.29 -16.02 1.46
C LEU A 436 15.63 -17.49 1.67
N ASP A 437 15.26 -18.37 0.75
CA ASP A 437 15.56 -19.81 0.83
C ASP A 437 17.06 -20.08 0.65
N GLU A 438 17.74 -19.36 -0.24
CA GLU A 438 19.20 -19.39 -0.37
C GLU A 438 19.89 -18.95 0.93
N LEU A 439 19.36 -17.92 1.58
CA LEU A 439 19.93 -17.37 2.82
C LEU A 439 19.72 -18.26 4.05
N PHE A 440 18.53 -18.83 4.21
CA PHE A 440 18.14 -19.57 5.41
C PHE A 440 18.20 -21.10 5.25
N GLY A 441 18.54 -21.54 4.09
CA GLY A 441 18.50 -22.96 3.73
C GLY A 441 17.06 -23.42 3.48
N GLY A 442 16.80 -23.98 2.34
CA GLY A 442 15.49 -24.48 1.91
C GLY A 442 14.93 -25.62 2.77
#